data_6c4a0ebad21229ebd168860730fc824c
#
_entry.id   6c4a0ebad21229ebd168860730fc824c
#
_cell.length_a   1.000
_cell.length_b   1.000
_cell.length_c   1.000
_cell.angle_alpha   90.00
_cell.angle_beta   90.00
_cell.angle_gamma   90.00
#
_symmetry.space_group_name_H-M   'P 1'
#
loop_
_entity.id
_entity.type
_entity.pdbx_description
1 polymer ?
#
loop_
_entity_poly.entity_id
_entity_poly.type
_entity_poly.pdbx_seq_one_letter_code
_entity_poly.pdbx_strand_id
1 'polypeptide(L)'
;MTGTRCRLRRLMQMVSTADPSHMSPRRVLPSVATTRRVHHRHSPQSVAVSLASRLIVKNAVRAWALTPNLHWPLEYVDSFAGLVPRLGSAGTTHPVRLEHCAAEWVRAPGVSGERAILYLHGGAFLTCGLNTHRPMVTRLSKAADAAVLAVAYRKLPAHQITDAIDDGLDGLRWLQDRGFDGDRVVVAGDSAGGYLAFMTSLLAIQNEVMEPAGIATVSPFTDTDPARKLKHRNGRKCSMFTCRAFSRFAEYLSNAQVLEGHGDSTVASPVDADLSSLPPVTIHASSDELLVADAELMAKRLEASGIHCDLHLWDGQIHDFPLAADVLPEGRRAIKYLGDFVKDVTAAGTRFSNVRRLRTAAAG
;
A
#
# COMPACT_ATOMS: atom_id res chain seq x y z
N MET A 1 -20.51 15.82 -11.99
CA MET A 1 -20.41 14.56 -11.22
C MET A 1 -20.47 13.28 -12.07
N THR A 2 -21.01 13.27 -13.25
CA THR A 2 -21.16 12.07 -14.11
C THR A 2 -19.95 11.75 -15.01
N GLY A 3 -19.09 12.73 -15.28
CA GLY A 3 -17.97 12.57 -16.21
C GLY A 3 -16.79 11.74 -15.70
N THR A 4 -16.42 11.88 -14.43
CA THR A 4 -15.25 11.21 -13.85
C THR A 4 -15.52 9.73 -13.62
N ARG A 5 -16.70 9.36 -13.13
CA ARG A 5 -17.11 7.96 -12.95
C ARG A 5 -17.20 7.18 -14.28
N CYS A 6 -17.61 7.84 -15.35
CA CYS A 6 -17.68 7.22 -16.68
C CYS A 6 -16.27 6.97 -17.27
N ARG A 7 -15.30 7.86 -17.01
CA ARG A 7 -13.90 7.69 -17.43
C ARG A 7 -13.19 6.58 -16.63
N LEU A 8 -13.39 6.49 -15.32
CA LEU A 8 -12.86 5.39 -14.50
C LEU A 8 -13.37 4.01 -14.98
N ARG A 9 -14.65 3.91 -15.33
CA ARG A 9 -15.24 2.67 -15.90
C ARG A 9 -14.57 2.26 -17.22
N ARG A 10 -14.31 3.19 -18.12
CA ARG A 10 -13.60 2.91 -19.39
C ARG A 10 -12.16 2.48 -19.13
N LEU A 11 -11.46 3.06 -18.16
CA LEU A 11 -10.07 2.73 -17.87
C LEU A 11 -9.91 1.37 -17.20
N MET A 12 -10.80 1.00 -16.27
CA MET A 12 -10.79 -0.35 -15.68
C MET A 12 -11.10 -1.44 -16.72
N GLN A 13 -11.94 -1.17 -17.70
CA GLN A 13 -12.15 -2.07 -18.84
C GLN A 13 -10.93 -2.17 -19.75
N MET A 14 -10.18 -1.08 -19.97
CA MET A 14 -8.96 -1.09 -20.80
C MET A 14 -7.79 -1.83 -20.15
N VAL A 15 -7.70 -1.86 -18.82
CA VAL A 15 -6.70 -2.66 -18.07
C VAL A 15 -6.99 -4.16 -18.20
N SER A 16 -8.26 -4.55 -18.34
CA SER A 16 -8.69 -5.95 -18.47
C SER A 16 -8.60 -6.52 -19.89
N THR A 17 -8.46 -5.69 -20.94
CA THR A 17 -8.55 -6.12 -22.35
C THR A 17 -7.28 -5.92 -23.16
N ALA A 18 -6.11 -5.77 -22.55
CA ALA A 18 -4.85 -5.71 -23.29
C ALA A 18 -4.56 -7.08 -23.93
N ASP A 19 -4.96 -7.21 -25.20
CA ASP A 19 -4.63 -8.36 -26.05
C ASP A 19 -3.10 -8.46 -26.21
N PRO A 20 -2.48 -9.59 -25.86
CA PRO A 20 -1.03 -9.76 -25.97
C PRO A 20 -0.49 -9.69 -27.40
N SER A 21 -1.34 -9.77 -28.43
CA SER A 21 -0.96 -9.84 -29.83
C SER A 21 -0.60 -8.50 -30.50
N HIS A 22 -0.86 -7.35 -29.87
CA HIS A 22 -0.58 -6.01 -30.41
C HIS A 22 0.57 -5.26 -29.72
N MET A 23 1.47 -5.97 -29.03
CA MET A 23 2.66 -5.32 -28.47
C MET A 23 3.69 -5.03 -29.55
N SER A 24 3.83 -3.77 -29.94
CA SER A 24 5.00 -3.28 -30.69
C SER A 24 6.31 -3.67 -29.98
N PRO A 25 7.41 -3.96 -30.71
CA PRO A 25 8.67 -4.37 -30.09
C PRO A 25 9.14 -3.27 -29.12
N ARG A 26 9.08 -3.57 -27.81
CA ARG A 26 9.51 -2.64 -26.75
C ARG A 26 10.99 -2.33 -26.93
N ARG A 27 11.33 -1.04 -27.04
CA ARG A 27 12.71 -0.58 -26.86
C ARG A 27 13.21 -1.09 -25.51
N VAL A 28 14.23 -1.94 -25.52
CA VAL A 28 14.89 -2.41 -24.30
C VAL A 28 15.56 -1.19 -23.66
N LEU A 29 14.89 -0.61 -22.65
CA LEU A 29 15.52 0.40 -21.80
C LEU A 29 16.65 -0.28 -21.02
N PRO A 30 17.76 0.43 -20.70
CA PRO A 30 18.81 -0.15 -19.88
C PRO A 30 18.18 -0.65 -18.57
N SER A 31 18.46 -1.91 -18.23
CA SER A 31 17.93 -2.60 -17.05
C SER A 31 18.17 -1.77 -15.80
N VAL A 32 17.11 -1.18 -15.26
CA VAL A 32 17.15 -0.57 -13.93
C VAL A 32 16.98 -1.73 -12.95
N ALA A 33 18.07 -2.20 -12.39
CA ALA A 33 18.09 -3.40 -11.56
C ALA A 33 17.23 -3.22 -10.30
N THR A 34 16.35 -4.19 -10.06
CA THR A 34 15.70 -4.36 -8.75
C THR A 34 16.76 -4.69 -7.71
N THR A 35 16.79 -3.92 -6.62
CA THR A 35 17.66 -4.22 -5.48
C THR A 35 16.90 -5.15 -4.53
N ARG A 36 17.34 -6.41 -4.40
CA ARG A 36 16.77 -7.35 -3.43
C ARG A 36 17.67 -7.43 -2.19
N ARG A 37 17.11 -7.09 -1.03
CA ARG A 37 17.81 -7.16 0.25
C ARG A 37 17.05 -8.05 1.24
N VAL A 38 17.73 -9.06 1.79
CA VAL A 38 17.16 -9.98 2.80
C VAL A 38 17.75 -9.65 4.17
N HIS A 39 16.86 -9.48 5.15
CA HIS A 39 17.18 -9.20 6.55
C HIS A 39 16.99 -10.48 7.39
N HIS A 40 18.06 -11.27 7.53
CA HIS A 40 18.00 -12.61 8.15
C HIS A 40 17.90 -12.60 9.69
N ARG A 41 18.27 -11.50 10.35
CA ARG A 41 18.24 -11.44 11.82
C ARG A 41 16.88 -10.99 12.30
N HIS A 42 16.28 -11.77 13.20
CA HIS A 42 15.05 -11.43 13.92
C HIS A 42 15.29 -11.46 15.44
N SER A 43 14.63 -10.56 16.15
CA SER A 43 14.76 -10.39 17.58
C SER A 43 13.90 -11.39 18.37
N PRO A 44 14.18 -11.64 19.65
CA PRO A 44 13.27 -12.39 20.51
C PRO A 44 11.86 -11.81 20.57
N GLN A 45 11.75 -10.46 20.46
CA GLN A 45 10.44 -9.78 20.40
C GLN A 45 9.65 -10.20 19.16
N SER A 46 10.32 -10.38 18.01
CA SER A 46 9.68 -10.86 16.79
C SER A 46 9.09 -12.27 16.97
N VAL A 47 9.80 -13.16 17.67
CA VAL A 47 9.29 -14.50 18.00
C VAL A 47 8.05 -14.40 18.89
N ALA A 48 8.10 -13.56 19.94
CA ALA A 48 6.97 -13.38 20.85
C ALA A 48 5.74 -12.78 20.15
N VAL A 49 5.94 -11.75 19.32
CA VAL A 49 4.87 -11.12 18.54
C VAL A 49 4.29 -12.09 17.50
N SER A 50 5.13 -12.88 16.83
CA SER A 50 4.68 -13.92 15.90
C SER A 50 3.83 -14.99 16.59
N LEU A 51 4.22 -15.41 17.81
CA LEU A 51 3.46 -16.37 18.61
C LEU A 51 2.11 -15.77 19.03
N ALA A 52 2.10 -14.55 19.53
CA ALA A 52 0.87 -13.82 19.90
C ALA A 52 -0.07 -13.67 18.71
N SER A 53 0.46 -13.30 17.54
CA SER A 53 -0.31 -13.22 16.30
C SER A 53 -0.93 -14.55 15.91
N ARG A 54 -0.17 -15.66 16.03
CA ARG A 54 -0.68 -17.03 15.78
C ARG A 54 -1.82 -17.41 16.71
N LEU A 55 -1.70 -17.08 18.00
CA LEU A 55 -2.67 -17.47 19.02
C LEU A 55 -3.94 -16.61 18.99
N ILE A 56 -3.81 -15.33 18.66
CA ILE A 56 -4.92 -14.36 18.73
C ILE A 56 -5.42 -14.04 17.32
N VAL A 57 -4.61 -13.36 16.50
CA VAL A 57 -5.05 -12.78 15.23
C VAL A 57 -5.38 -13.88 14.21
N LYS A 58 -4.51 -14.88 14.07
CA LYS A 58 -4.74 -15.99 13.13
C LYS A 58 -6.00 -16.78 13.47
N ASN A 59 -6.30 -16.98 14.77
CA ASN A 59 -7.51 -17.68 15.19
C ASN A 59 -8.76 -16.82 14.98
N ALA A 60 -8.69 -15.51 15.21
CA ALA A 60 -9.79 -14.60 14.89
C ALA A 60 -10.10 -14.58 13.39
N VAL A 61 -9.06 -14.44 12.55
CA VAL A 61 -9.19 -14.49 11.08
C VAL A 61 -9.71 -15.85 10.60
N ARG A 62 -9.27 -16.94 11.25
CA ARG A 62 -9.78 -18.29 10.95
C ARG A 62 -11.27 -18.44 11.33
N ALA A 63 -11.67 -17.91 12.49
CA ALA A 63 -13.06 -17.92 12.92
C ALA A 63 -13.94 -17.11 11.96
N TRP A 64 -13.50 -15.91 11.56
CA TRP A 64 -14.17 -15.13 10.51
C TRP A 64 -14.36 -15.92 9.22
N ALA A 65 -13.34 -16.61 8.73
CA ALA A 65 -13.41 -17.41 7.51
C ALA A 65 -14.33 -18.62 7.62
N LEU A 66 -14.60 -19.10 8.84
CA LEU A 66 -15.51 -20.21 9.11
C LEU A 66 -16.97 -19.77 9.31
N THR A 67 -17.19 -18.50 9.65
CA THR A 67 -18.49 -17.91 9.97
C THR A 67 -18.77 -16.65 9.14
N PRO A 68 -18.75 -16.75 7.79
CA PRO A 68 -18.84 -15.59 6.92
C PRO A 68 -20.18 -14.85 7.02
N ASN A 69 -21.23 -15.54 7.50
CA ASN A 69 -22.58 -15.00 7.65
C ASN A 69 -22.82 -14.31 9.02
N LEU A 70 -21.84 -14.37 9.94
CA LEU A 70 -21.93 -13.63 11.19
C LEU A 70 -21.49 -12.19 10.96
N HIS A 71 -22.21 -11.27 11.60
CA HIS A 71 -21.74 -9.86 11.68
C HIS A 71 -20.52 -9.78 12.59
N TRP A 72 -19.36 -9.53 12.00
CA TRP A 72 -18.12 -9.29 12.72
C TRP A 72 -17.95 -7.78 12.92
N PRO A 73 -17.67 -7.31 14.14
CA PRO A 73 -17.58 -5.89 14.45
C PRO A 73 -16.27 -5.27 13.95
N LEU A 74 -15.95 -5.47 12.67
CA LEU A 74 -14.69 -5.05 12.05
C LEU A 74 -14.55 -3.52 11.98
N GLU A 75 -15.65 -2.80 11.91
CA GLU A 75 -15.74 -1.35 11.90
C GLU A 75 -15.27 -0.71 13.22
N TYR A 76 -15.37 -1.45 14.34
CA TYR A 76 -14.98 -0.93 15.66
C TYR A 76 -13.48 -1.14 15.98
N VAL A 77 -12.74 -1.91 15.19
CA VAL A 77 -11.32 -2.20 15.45
C VAL A 77 -10.50 -0.92 15.57
N ASP A 78 -10.73 0.05 14.69
CA ASP A 78 -10.02 1.33 14.74
C ASP A 78 -10.40 2.17 15.96
N SER A 79 -11.68 2.17 16.34
CA SER A 79 -12.15 2.89 17.52
C SER A 79 -11.55 2.32 18.80
N PHE A 80 -11.49 0.99 18.95
CA PHE A 80 -10.84 0.33 20.08
C PHE A 80 -9.34 0.62 20.12
N ALA A 81 -8.65 0.65 18.99
CA ALA A 81 -7.25 1.04 18.93
C ALA A 81 -7.01 2.48 19.41
N GLY A 82 -7.99 3.36 19.26
CA GLY A 82 -7.97 4.73 19.78
C GLY A 82 -7.98 4.83 21.30
N LEU A 83 -8.48 3.80 22.00
CA LEU A 83 -8.55 3.75 23.46
C LEU A 83 -7.25 3.25 24.11
N VAL A 84 -6.36 2.63 23.33
CA VAL A 84 -5.09 2.12 23.87
C VAL A 84 -4.13 3.29 24.13
N PRO A 85 -3.59 3.40 25.36
CA PRO A 85 -2.60 4.41 25.67
C PRO A 85 -1.38 4.31 24.76
N ARG A 86 -0.97 5.42 24.16
CA ARG A 86 0.15 5.45 23.20
C ARG A 86 1.46 5.70 23.93
N LEU A 87 2.39 4.77 23.80
CA LEU A 87 3.74 4.94 24.32
C LEU A 87 4.62 5.56 23.20
N GLY A 88 5.05 6.80 23.41
CA GLY A 88 6.25 7.32 22.73
C GLY A 88 6.12 7.96 21.36
N SER A 89 4.94 8.24 20.82
CA SER A 89 4.82 9.01 19.57
C SER A 89 4.30 10.43 19.83
N ALA A 90 5.19 11.34 20.22
CA ALA A 90 4.88 12.77 20.22
C ALA A 90 4.79 13.26 18.77
N GLY A 91 3.62 13.66 18.33
CA GLY A 91 3.36 14.26 17.03
C GLY A 91 2.09 15.11 17.10
N THR A 92 2.00 16.12 16.25
CA THR A 92 0.77 16.89 16.07
C THR A 92 -0.10 16.19 15.03
N THR A 93 -1.40 16.12 15.31
CA THR A 93 -2.39 15.56 14.43
C THR A 93 -3.49 16.58 14.23
N HIS A 94 -3.75 16.98 13.02
CA HIS A 94 -4.81 17.91 12.66
C HIS A 94 -5.84 17.19 11.80
N PRO A 95 -7.14 17.23 12.16
CA PRO A 95 -8.19 16.66 11.32
C PRO A 95 -8.28 17.40 9.99
N VAL A 96 -8.48 16.65 8.93
CA VAL A 96 -8.65 17.15 7.56
C VAL A 96 -9.96 16.59 7.01
N ARG A 97 -10.69 17.41 6.26
CA ARG A 97 -11.83 16.97 5.46
C ARG A 97 -11.41 16.99 3.99
N LEU A 98 -11.44 15.83 3.36
CA LEU A 98 -11.33 15.68 1.91
C LEU A 98 -12.72 15.76 1.28
N GLU A 99 -12.81 15.66 -0.04
CA GLU A 99 -14.09 15.79 -0.75
C GLU A 99 -15.09 14.73 -0.27
N HIS A 100 -14.65 13.46 -0.13
CA HIS A 100 -15.54 12.35 0.16
C HIS A 100 -15.29 11.68 1.51
N CYS A 101 -14.14 11.89 2.14
CA CYS A 101 -13.79 11.23 3.39
C CYS A 101 -13.04 12.14 4.36
N ALA A 102 -12.78 11.63 5.57
CA ALA A 102 -11.92 12.29 6.55
C ALA A 102 -10.45 11.88 6.33
N ALA A 103 -9.52 12.71 6.82
CA ALA A 103 -8.11 12.42 6.86
C ALA A 103 -7.48 13.07 8.10
N GLU A 104 -6.22 12.76 8.36
CA GLU A 104 -5.40 13.43 9.37
C GLU A 104 -4.08 13.91 8.79
N TRP A 105 -3.75 15.16 9.09
CA TRP A 105 -2.44 15.72 8.80
C TRP A 105 -1.54 15.51 10.00
N VAL A 106 -0.59 14.58 9.88
CA VAL A 106 0.28 14.14 10.97
C VAL A 106 1.69 14.69 10.75
N ARG A 107 2.25 15.32 11.78
CA ARG A 107 3.63 15.81 11.79
C ARG A 107 4.34 15.40 13.07
N ALA A 108 5.46 14.72 12.94
CA ALA A 108 6.36 14.49 14.05
C ALA A 108 7.12 15.79 14.43
N PRO A 109 7.60 15.93 15.68
CA PRO A 109 8.36 17.10 16.09
C PRO A 109 9.62 17.29 15.22
N GLY A 110 9.89 18.54 14.82
CA GLY A 110 11.08 18.93 14.05
C GLY A 110 11.06 18.61 12.56
N VAL A 111 9.92 18.14 12.03
CA VAL A 111 9.77 17.88 10.58
C VAL A 111 9.74 19.19 9.81
N SER A 112 10.56 19.31 8.74
CA SER A 112 10.72 20.51 7.91
C SER A 112 9.44 20.93 7.19
N GLY A 113 8.61 19.95 6.77
CA GLY A 113 7.39 20.20 5.99
C GLY A 113 7.66 20.46 4.49
N GLU A 114 8.89 20.22 4.01
CA GLU A 114 9.24 20.41 2.59
C GLU A 114 8.72 19.30 1.69
N ARG A 115 8.39 18.14 2.26
CA ARG A 115 7.87 16.97 1.57
C ARG A 115 6.66 16.36 2.29
N ALA A 116 5.85 15.64 1.55
CA ALA A 116 4.66 15.01 2.08
C ALA A 116 4.55 13.52 1.70
N ILE A 117 3.84 12.77 2.52
CA ILE A 117 3.45 11.39 2.24
C ILE A 117 1.92 11.34 2.24
N LEU A 118 1.32 10.82 1.18
CA LEU A 118 -0.05 10.32 1.20
C LEU A 118 -0.03 8.90 1.74
N TYR A 119 -0.68 8.64 2.88
CA TYR A 119 -0.70 7.33 3.50
C TYR A 119 -2.09 6.70 3.44
N LEU A 120 -2.15 5.49 2.87
CA LEU A 120 -3.36 4.68 2.74
C LEU A 120 -3.17 3.42 3.61
N HIS A 121 -4.02 3.27 4.63
CA HIS A 121 -3.83 2.23 5.65
C HIS A 121 -4.26 0.84 5.18
N GLY A 122 -3.71 -0.21 5.81
CA GLY A 122 -4.13 -1.59 5.65
C GLY A 122 -5.46 -1.91 6.33
N GLY A 123 -5.85 -3.18 6.32
CA GLY A 123 -7.08 -3.66 6.96
C GLY A 123 -8.05 -4.34 6.00
N ALA A 124 -7.55 -4.93 4.91
CA ALA A 124 -8.34 -5.71 3.96
C ALA A 124 -9.54 -4.95 3.34
N PHE A 125 -9.47 -3.62 3.25
CA PHE A 125 -10.56 -2.70 2.85
C PHE A 125 -11.81 -2.76 3.76
N LEU A 126 -11.76 -3.44 4.88
CA LEU A 126 -12.88 -3.74 5.78
C LEU A 126 -12.73 -3.11 7.15
N THR A 127 -11.51 -3.02 7.64
CA THR A 127 -11.20 -2.70 9.03
C THR A 127 -10.02 -1.75 9.15
N CYS A 128 -9.59 -1.47 10.37
CA CYS A 128 -8.53 -0.51 10.68
C CYS A 128 -8.84 0.92 10.24
N GLY A 129 -7.91 1.83 10.45
CA GLY A 129 -8.07 3.25 10.11
C GLY A 129 -6.95 4.11 10.70
N LEU A 130 -7.29 5.37 10.96
CA LEU A 130 -6.33 6.37 11.43
C LEU A 130 -5.76 6.03 12.82
N ASN A 131 -6.58 5.49 13.73
CA ASN A 131 -6.14 5.20 15.10
C ASN A 131 -5.18 4.02 15.15
N THR A 132 -5.45 2.96 14.39
CA THR A 132 -4.58 1.78 14.33
C THR A 132 -3.21 2.10 13.74
N HIS A 133 -3.13 3.03 12.78
CA HIS A 133 -1.91 3.33 12.04
C HIS A 133 -1.16 4.57 12.54
N ARG A 134 -1.80 5.45 13.33
CA ARG A 134 -1.21 6.72 13.77
C ARG A 134 0.18 6.58 14.43
N PRO A 135 0.47 5.57 15.29
CA PRO A 135 1.81 5.43 15.86
C PRO A 135 2.88 5.18 14.78
N MET A 136 2.59 4.30 13.81
CA MET A 136 3.50 3.99 12.70
C MET A 136 3.67 5.21 11.78
N VAL A 137 2.58 5.87 11.41
CA VAL A 137 2.55 7.06 10.56
C VAL A 137 3.35 8.20 11.17
N THR A 138 3.22 8.43 12.50
CA THR A 138 4.02 9.45 13.21
C THR A 138 5.52 9.12 13.18
N ARG A 139 5.89 7.84 13.32
CA ARG A 139 7.28 7.40 13.21
C ARG A 139 7.82 7.57 11.78
N LEU A 140 6.98 7.26 10.79
CA LEU A 140 7.32 7.45 9.38
C LEU A 140 7.52 8.93 9.06
N SER A 141 6.64 9.82 9.56
CA SER A 141 6.81 11.27 9.47
C SER A 141 8.20 11.71 9.94
N LYS A 142 8.61 11.25 11.13
CA LYS A 142 9.94 11.56 11.68
C LYS A 142 11.08 10.99 10.83
N ALA A 143 10.97 9.74 10.42
CA ALA A 143 12.03 9.05 9.67
C ALA A 143 12.23 9.66 8.28
N ALA A 144 11.16 10.08 7.64
CA ALA A 144 11.13 10.67 6.30
C ALA A 144 11.42 12.18 6.31
N ASP A 145 11.40 12.84 7.46
CA ASP A 145 11.33 14.30 7.55
C ASP A 145 10.22 14.85 6.63
N ALA A 146 9.03 14.26 6.73
CA ALA A 146 7.86 14.54 5.88
C ALA A 146 6.60 14.70 6.73
N ALA A 147 5.70 15.58 6.32
CA ALA A 147 4.35 15.56 6.84
C ALA A 147 3.57 14.40 6.19
N VAL A 148 2.60 13.82 6.87
CA VAL A 148 1.84 12.67 6.37
C VAL A 148 0.35 13.01 6.36
N LEU A 149 -0.29 12.89 5.20
CA LEU A 149 -1.74 12.89 5.05
C LEU A 149 -2.22 11.45 5.12
N ALA A 150 -2.73 11.04 6.28
CA ALA A 150 -3.33 9.71 6.48
C ALA A 150 -4.83 9.78 6.15
N VAL A 151 -5.27 8.99 5.18
CA VAL A 151 -6.64 9.03 4.66
C VAL A 151 -7.50 7.96 5.32
N ALA A 152 -8.65 8.35 5.86
CA ALA A 152 -9.69 7.43 6.32
C ALA A 152 -10.62 7.08 5.15
N TYR A 153 -10.09 6.38 4.16
CA TYR A 153 -10.80 6.06 2.94
C TYR A 153 -12.06 5.22 3.21
N ARG A 154 -13.03 5.34 2.33
CA ARG A 154 -14.30 4.61 2.36
C ARG A 154 -14.07 3.11 2.16
N LYS A 155 -14.74 2.29 2.98
CA LYS A 155 -14.47 0.86 3.11
C LYS A 155 -15.67 0.01 2.71
N LEU A 156 -15.37 -1.23 2.30
CA LEU A 156 -16.36 -2.29 2.14
C LEU A 156 -17.08 -2.58 3.48
N PRO A 157 -18.33 -3.07 3.45
CA PRO A 157 -19.20 -3.29 2.30
C PRO A 157 -19.99 -2.04 1.88
N ALA A 158 -19.93 -0.95 2.67
CA ALA A 158 -20.73 0.26 2.42
C ALA A 158 -20.29 1.03 1.16
N HIS A 159 -19.06 0.84 0.73
CA HIS A 159 -18.44 1.52 -0.41
C HIS A 159 -17.62 0.55 -1.26
N GLN A 160 -17.30 0.93 -2.48
CA GLN A 160 -16.47 0.13 -3.38
C GLN A 160 -14.97 0.41 -3.19
N ILE A 161 -14.10 -0.48 -3.70
CA ILE A 161 -12.65 -0.24 -3.74
C ILE A 161 -12.32 0.97 -4.61
N THR A 162 -13.10 1.22 -5.66
CA THR A 162 -12.98 2.41 -6.50
C THR A 162 -13.21 3.70 -5.73
N ASP A 163 -14.15 3.71 -4.79
CA ASP A 163 -14.37 4.86 -3.92
C ASP A 163 -13.14 5.13 -3.02
N ALA A 164 -12.47 4.07 -2.53
CA ALA A 164 -11.24 4.22 -1.76
C ALA A 164 -10.07 4.76 -2.60
N ILE A 165 -10.01 4.39 -3.89
CA ILE A 165 -9.01 4.95 -4.82
C ILE A 165 -9.31 6.44 -5.08
N ASP A 166 -10.58 6.82 -5.27
CA ASP A 166 -11.00 8.22 -5.44
C ASP A 166 -10.64 9.05 -4.20
N ASP A 167 -10.80 8.50 -2.99
CA ASP A 167 -10.38 9.14 -1.74
C ASP A 167 -8.86 9.37 -1.70
N GLY A 168 -8.07 8.44 -2.26
CA GLY A 168 -6.64 8.61 -2.46
C GLY A 168 -6.30 9.74 -3.43
N LEU A 169 -7.03 9.84 -4.55
CA LEU A 169 -6.89 10.96 -5.51
C LEU A 169 -7.27 12.30 -4.89
N ASP A 170 -8.31 12.35 -4.06
CA ASP A 170 -8.69 13.55 -3.31
C ASP A 170 -7.58 13.96 -2.35
N GLY A 171 -6.91 12.99 -1.72
CA GLY A 171 -5.74 13.24 -0.89
C GLY A 171 -4.58 13.87 -1.68
N LEU A 172 -4.31 13.42 -2.90
CA LEU A 172 -3.28 14.01 -3.77
C LEU A 172 -3.64 15.43 -4.19
N ARG A 173 -4.90 15.69 -4.57
CA ARG A 173 -5.39 17.06 -4.89
C ARG A 173 -5.24 17.99 -3.68
N TRP A 174 -5.62 17.50 -2.49
CA TRP A 174 -5.47 18.26 -1.26
C TRP A 174 -4.01 18.66 -0.97
N LEU A 175 -3.05 17.76 -1.25
CA LEU A 175 -1.62 18.05 -1.13
C LEU A 175 -1.17 19.09 -2.18
N GLN A 176 -1.64 18.96 -3.42
CA GLN A 176 -1.34 19.89 -4.50
C GLN A 176 -1.84 21.31 -4.20
N ASP A 177 -3.08 21.45 -3.67
CA ASP A 177 -3.65 22.73 -3.24
C ASP A 177 -2.84 23.40 -2.11
N ARG A 178 -2.00 22.64 -1.41
CA ARG A 178 -1.07 23.12 -0.37
C ARG A 178 0.35 23.35 -0.86
N GLY A 179 0.54 23.30 -2.17
CA GLY A 179 1.82 23.58 -2.81
C GLY A 179 2.83 22.43 -2.76
N PHE A 180 2.37 21.19 -2.56
CA PHE A 180 3.22 20.01 -2.73
C PHE A 180 3.15 19.52 -4.18
N ASP A 181 4.19 19.79 -4.95
CA ASP A 181 4.34 19.21 -6.27
C ASP A 181 4.69 17.71 -6.19
N GLY A 182 4.46 16.97 -7.29
CA GLY A 182 4.63 15.53 -7.30
C GLY A 182 6.03 15.06 -6.94
N ASP A 183 7.08 15.83 -7.25
CA ASP A 183 8.47 15.54 -6.91
C ASP A 183 8.78 15.60 -5.40
N ARG A 184 7.85 16.13 -4.61
CA ARG A 184 7.90 16.21 -3.14
C ARG A 184 6.87 15.32 -2.43
N VAL A 185 6.10 14.52 -3.19
CA VAL A 185 5.05 13.65 -2.66
C VAL A 185 5.39 12.18 -2.91
N VAL A 186 5.30 11.37 -1.86
CA VAL A 186 5.37 9.91 -1.94
C VAL A 186 4.03 9.32 -1.55
N VAL A 187 3.53 8.34 -2.31
CA VAL A 187 2.34 7.58 -1.93
C VAL A 187 2.77 6.33 -1.19
N ALA A 188 2.22 6.12 0.01
CA ALA A 188 2.60 4.99 0.86
C ALA A 188 1.37 4.23 1.37
N GLY A 189 1.56 2.94 1.67
CA GLY A 189 0.51 2.13 2.26
C GLY A 189 0.97 0.72 2.63
N ASP A 190 0.18 0.05 3.43
CA ASP A 190 0.42 -1.31 3.89
C ASP A 190 -0.73 -2.23 3.50
N SER A 191 -0.45 -3.51 3.20
CA SER A 191 -1.47 -4.51 2.89
C SER A 191 -2.46 -4.05 1.78
N ALA A 192 -3.75 -3.92 2.10
CA ALA A 192 -4.77 -3.33 1.22
C ALA A 192 -4.47 -1.87 0.86
N GLY A 193 -3.87 -1.11 1.77
CA GLY A 193 -3.37 0.24 1.49
C GLY A 193 -2.21 0.24 0.48
N GLY A 194 -1.43 -0.82 0.43
CA GLY A 194 -0.42 -1.03 -0.61
C GLY A 194 -1.05 -1.19 -2.00
N TYR A 195 -2.17 -1.91 -2.10
CA TYR A 195 -2.99 -1.95 -3.32
C TYR A 195 -3.44 -0.54 -3.73
N LEU A 196 -4.02 0.19 -2.76
CA LEU A 196 -4.49 1.56 -3.00
C LEU A 196 -3.35 2.49 -3.40
N ALA A 197 -2.15 2.34 -2.82
CA ALA A 197 -0.99 3.16 -3.17
C ALA A 197 -0.59 2.98 -4.65
N PHE A 198 -0.57 1.74 -5.16
CA PHE A 198 -0.30 1.49 -6.57
C PHE A 198 -1.42 2.03 -7.47
N MET A 199 -2.69 1.70 -7.17
CA MET A 199 -3.82 2.09 -8.02
C MET A 199 -4.04 3.61 -8.02
N THR A 200 -3.94 4.28 -6.87
CA THR A 200 -4.01 5.74 -6.77
C THR A 200 -2.91 6.39 -7.59
N SER A 201 -1.67 5.89 -7.50
CA SER A 201 -0.55 6.46 -8.26
C SER A 201 -0.72 6.27 -9.78
N LEU A 202 -1.15 5.07 -10.21
CA LEU A 202 -1.44 4.81 -11.64
C LEU A 202 -2.51 5.77 -12.17
N LEU A 203 -3.64 5.89 -11.46
CA LEU A 203 -4.74 6.74 -11.89
C LEU A 203 -4.41 8.23 -11.77
N ALA A 204 -3.61 8.64 -10.78
CA ALA A 204 -3.15 10.02 -10.65
C ALA A 204 -2.29 10.45 -11.85
N ILE A 205 -1.39 9.56 -12.31
CA ILE A 205 -0.56 9.82 -13.50
C ILE A 205 -1.42 9.82 -14.77
N GLN A 206 -2.28 8.81 -14.95
CA GLN A 206 -3.12 8.68 -16.14
C GLN A 206 -4.13 9.82 -16.30
N ASN A 207 -4.63 10.37 -15.19
CA ASN A 207 -5.58 11.49 -15.18
C ASN A 207 -4.88 12.86 -15.01
N GLU A 208 -3.55 12.90 -15.10
CA GLU A 208 -2.76 14.15 -14.98
C GLU A 208 -3.02 14.92 -13.65
N VAL A 209 -3.41 14.21 -12.58
CA VAL A 209 -3.62 14.79 -11.26
C VAL A 209 -2.27 15.10 -10.61
N MET A 210 -1.40 14.09 -10.53
CA MET A 210 -0.07 14.22 -9.95
C MET A 210 0.79 13.04 -10.38
N GLU A 211 2.07 13.28 -10.66
CA GLU A 211 3.09 12.25 -10.78
C GLU A 211 3.93 12.22 -9.49
N PRO A 212 3.70 11.27 -8.55
CA PRO A 212 4.42 11.25 -7.29
C PRO A 212 5.89 10.90 -7.47
N ALA A 213 6.75 11.32 -6.54
CA ALA A 213 8.19 11.05 -6.56
C ALA A 213 8.52 9.57 -6.34
N GLY A 214 7.66 8.83 -5.64
CA GLY A 214 7.86 7.41 -5.35
C GLY A 214 6.66 6.75 -4.73
N ILE A 215 6.71 5.40 -4.65
CA ILE A 215 5.72 4.57 -3.96
C ILE A 215 6.44 3.76 -2.89
N ALA A 216 5.94 3.78 -1.63
CA ALA A 216 6.53 3.07 -0.51
C ALA A 216 5.51 2.14 0.16
N THR A 217 5.73 0.82 0.11
CA THR A 217 4.73 -0.13 0.60
C THR A 217 5.29 -1.15 1.59
N VAL A 218 4.39 -1.62 2.47
CA VAL A 218 4.64 -2.71 3.41
C VAL A 218 3.65 -3.82 3.14
N SER A 219 4.14 -5.05 2.99
CA SER A 219 3.29 -6.25 2.81
C SER A 219 2.15 -6.06 1.79
N PRO A 220 2.38 -5.42 0.62
CA PRO A 220 1.29 -4.95 -0.24
C PRO A 220 0.48 -6.10 -0.83
N PHE A 221 -0.84 -5.93 -0.86
CA PHE A 221 -1.75 -6.79 -1.64
C PHE A 221 -1.78 -6.26 -3.07
N THR A 222 -1.19 -6.96 -4.04
CA THR A 222 -1.05 -6.47 -5.41
C THR A 222 -1.58 -7.41 -6.48
N ASP A 223 -1.87 -8.65 -6.11
CA ASP A 223 -2.47 -9.67 -6.97
C ASP A 223 -3.81 -10.11 -6.40
N THR A 224 -4.91 -9.82 -7.08
CA THR A 224 -6.26 -10.21 -6.63
C THR A 224 -6.53 -11.70 -6.87
N ASP A 225 -5.79 -12.38 -7.78
CA ASP A 225 -5.86 -13.82 -7.94
C ASP A 225 -5.24 -14.52 -6.72
N PRO A 226 -6.02 -15.31 -5.97
CA PRO A 226 -5.50 -16.03 -4.82
C PRO A 226 -4.60 -17.21 -5.17
N ALA A 227 -4.60 -17.70 -6.41
CA ALA A 227 -4.02 -18.99 -6.79
C ALA A 227 -2.53 -19.09 -6.45
N ARG A 228 -1.73 -18.03 -6.69
CA ARG A 228 -0.29 -18.03 -6.37
C ARG A 228 -0.03 -18.10 -4.87
N LYS A 229 -0.78 -17.28 -4.11
CA LYS A 229 -0.69 -17.22 -2.64
C LYS A 229 -1.08 -18.54 -1.99
N LEU A 230 -2.15 -19.16 -2.47
CA LEU A 230 -2.63 -20.44 -1.94
C LEU A 230 -1.66 -21.59 -2.18
N LYS A 231 -0.89 -21.56 -3.27
CA LYS A 231 0.16 -22.53 -3.59
C LYS A 231 1.50 -22.22 -2.92
N HIS A 232 1.68 -21.03 -2.35
CA HIS A 232 2.94 -20.63 -1.76
C HIS A 232 3.24 -21.39 -0.48
N ARG A 233 4.52 -21.77 -0.29
CA ARG A 233 5.02 -22.51 0.90
C ARG A 233 4.67 -21.85 2.23
N ASN A 234 4.46 -20.56 2.25
CA ASN A 234 4.13 -19.77 3.44
C ASN A 234 2.68 -19.91 3.91
N GLY A 235 1.82 -20.61 3.18
CA GLY A 235 0.46 -20.90 3.63
C GLY A 235 0.35 -21.53 5.02
N ARG A 236 1.40 -22.30 5.42
CA ARG A 236 1.52 -22.88 6.78
C ARG A 236 2.32 -21.99 7.73
N LYS A 237 3.27 -21.20 7.23
CA LYS A 237 4.19 -20.37 8.02
C LYS A 237 3.54 -19.07 8.49
N CYS A 238 2.71 -18.45 7.67
CA CYS A 238 2.10 -17.15 7.95
C CYS A 238 1.44 -17.15 9.33
N SER A 239 1.82 -16.18 10.17
CA SER A 239 1.34 -16.08 11.54
C SER A 239 0.00 -15.36 11.66
N MET A 240 -0.50 -14.74 10.56
CA MET A 240 -1.74 -13.96 10.57
C MET A 240 -2.83 -14.60 9.72
N PHE A 241 -2.51 -15.07 8.50
CA PHE A 241 -3.50 -15.59 7.55
C PHE A 241 -3.40 -17.10 7.37
N THR A 242 -4.55 -17.75 7.11
CA THR A 242 -4.62 -19.10 6.58
C THR A 242 -5.00 -19.04 5.10
N CYS A 243 -4.62 -20.07 4.33
CA CYS A 243 -5.05 -20.17 2.92
C CYS A 243 -6.57 -20.09 2.78
N ARG A 244 -7.32 -20.75 3.70
CA ARG A 244 -8.80 -20.71 3.69
C ARG A 244 -9.33 -19.29 3.92
N ALA A 245 -8.75 -18.55 4.88
CA ALA A 245 -9.19 -17.18 5.13
C ALA A 245 -8.91 -16.28 3.92
N PHE A 246 -7.80 -16.51 3.24
CA PHE A 246 -7.46 -15.76 2.04
C PHE A 246 -8.39 -16.09 0.86
N SER A 247 -8.76 -17.37 0.66
CA SER A 247 -9.78 -17.76 -0.34
C SER A 247 -11.11 -17.07 -0.07
N ARG A 248 -11.55 -17.07 1.21
CA ARG A 248 -12.79 -16.39 1.61
C ARG A 248 -12.73 -14.88 1.38
N PHE A 249 -11.60 -14.27 1.63
CA PHE A 249 -11.40 -12.86 1.34
C PHE A 249 -11.49 -12.56 -0.17
N ALA A 250 -10.87 -13.39 -1.01
CA ALA A 250 -10.96 -13.26 -2.47
C ALA A 250 -12.40 -13.42 -2.98
N GLU A 251 -13.15 -14.42 -2.46
CA GLU A 251 -14.58 -14.60 -2.74
C GLU A 251 -15.38 -13.36 -2.29
N TYR A 252 -15.08 -12.81 -1.11
CA TYR A 252 -15.75 -11.63 -0.59
C TYR A 252 -15.52 -10.41 -1.49
N LEU A 253 -14.28 -10.18 -1.94
CA LEU A 253 -13.96 -9.10 -2.87
C LEU A 253 -14.71 -9.23 -4.19
N SER A 254 -14.76 -10.44 -4.76
CA SER A 254 -15.50 -10.70 -6.01
C SER A 254 -16.99 -10.44 -5.84
N ASN A 255 -17.60 -10.92 -4.75
CA ASN A 255 -19.03 -10.77 -4.48
C ASN A 255 -19.42 -9.32 -4.16
N ALA A 256 -18.61 -8.57 -3.44
CA ALA A 256 -18.88 -7.17 -3.11
C ALA A 256 -19.02 -6.29 -4.35
N GLN A 257 -18.40 -6.66 -5.46
CA GLN A 257 -18.51 -5.93 -6.73
C GLN A 257 -19.72 -6.35 -7.57
N VAL A 258 -20.15 -7.62 -7.48
CA VAL A 258 -21.30 -8.15 -8.23
C VAL A 258 -22.63 -7.63 -7.68
N LEU A 259 -22.75 -7.44 -6.36
CA LEU A 259 -23.99 -7.04 -5.68
C LEU A 259 -24.52 -5.65 -6.09
N GLU A 260 -23.69 -4.80 -6.71
CA GLU A 260 -24.08 -3.45 -7.12
C GLU A 260 -24.37 -3.31 -8.64
N GLY A 261 -24.63 -4.40 -9.35
CA GLY A 261 -25.08 -4.37 -10.75
C GLY A 261 -24.01 -3.95 -11.75
N HIS A 262 -22.75 -4.08 -11.39
CA HIS A 262 -21.60 -3.71 -12.22
C HIS A 262 -21.06 -4.94 -12.96
N GLY A 263 -21.90 -5.74 -13.63
CA GLY A 263 -21.48 -6.83 -14.51
C GLY A 263 -20.03 -7.34 -14.26
N ASP A 264 -19.54 -8.29 -14.89
CA ASP A 264 -18.24 -8.99 -14.82
C ASP A 264 -16.93 -8.18 -14.48
N SER A 265 -17.01 -7.04 -13.78
CA SER A 265 -15.86 -6.22 -13.42
C SER A 265 -15.13 -6.83 -12.21
N THR A 266 -14.16 -7.68 -12.50
CA THR A 266 -13.18 -8.16 -11.52
C THR A 266 -12.36 -6.99 -10.98
N VAL A 267 -12.00 -7.04 -9.69
CA VAL A 267 -11.06 -6.08 -9.10
C VAL A 267 -9.73 -6.20 -9.84
N ALA A 268 -9.28 -5.13 -10.49
CA ALA A 268 -8.03 -5.14 -11.23
C ALA A 268 -6.85 -5.39 -10.29
N SER A 269 -5.94 -6.28 -10.68
CA SER A 269 -4.68 -6.49 -9.96
C SER A 269 -3.65 -5.43 -10.37
N PRO A 270 -3.07 -4.67 -9.43
CA PRO A 270 -1.96 -3.77 -9.77
C PRO A 270 -0.83 -4.43 -10.56
N VAL A 271 -0.52 -5.71 -10.29
CA VAL A 271 0.54 -6.45 -11.00
C VAL A 271 0.24 -6.68 -12.48
N ASP A 272 -1.01 -6.57 -12.92
CA ASP A 272 -1.43 -6.78 -14.31
C ASP A 272 -1.59 -5.46 -15.09
N ALA A 273 -1.47 -4.32 -14.40
CA ALA A 273 -1.50 -3.00 -15.02
C ALA A 273 -0.23 -2.69 -15.84
N ASP A 274 -0.29 -1.69 -16.70
CA ASP A 274 0.91 -1.09 -17.30
C ASP A 274 1.63 -0.25 -16.25
N LEU A 275 2.74 -0.77 -15.75
CA LEU A 275 3.55 -0.15 -14.70
C LEU A 275 4.60 0.83 -15.25
N SER A 276 4.71 0.98 -16.57
CA SER A 276 5.82 1.71 -17.21
C SER A 276 5.90 3.20 -16.84
N SER A 277 4.78 3.81 -16.42
CA SER A 277 4.72 5.21 -15.99
C SER A 277 5.01 5.41 -14.50
N LEU A 278 5.09 4.34 -13.69
CA LEU A 278 5.26 4.47 -12.26
C LEU A 278 6.62 5.06 -11.88
N PRO A 279 6.69 5.81 -10.76
CA PRO A 279 7.94 6.28 -10.17
C PRO A 279 8.72 5.11 -9.52
N PRO A 280 9.94 5.35 -9.00
CA PRO A 280 10.66 4.38 -8.17
C PRO A 280 9.80 3.85 -7.01
N VAL A 281 9.99 2.57 -6.67
CA VAL A 281 9.19 1.87 -5.66
C VAL A 281 10.09 1.25 -4.60
N THR A 282 9.67 1.27 -3.32
CA THR A 282 10.22 0.39 -2.29
C THR A 282 9.13 -0.51 -1.72
N ILE A 283 9.45 -1.79 -1.54
CA ILE A 283 8.55 -2.80 -1.00
C ILE A 283 9.21 -3.49 0.19
N HIS A 284 8.57 -3.47 1.35
CA HIS A 284 8.97 -4.24 2.50
C HIS A 284 7.96 -5.36 2.76
N ALA A 285 8.41 -6.60 2.92
CA ALA A 285 7.54 -7.74 3.21
C ALA A 285 8.21 -8.72 4.16
N SER A 286 7.43 -9.47 4.93
CA SER A 286 7.94 -10.59 5.69
C SER A 286 8.20 -11.79 4.77
N SER A 287 9.36 -12.44 4.92
CA SER A 287 9.63 -13.69 4.19
C SER A 287 8.70 -14.84 4.59
N ASP A 288 7.98 -14.71 5.71
CA ASP A 288 7.13 -15.76 6.27
C ASP A 288 5.61 -15.52 6.06
N GLU A 289 5.23 -14.38 5.51
CA GLU A 289 3.82 -14.07 5.22
C GLU A 289 3.33 -14.61 3.87
N LEU A 290 2.00 -14.68 3.69
CA LEU A 290 1.39 -15.09 2.42
C LEU A 290 1.61 -14.06 1.30
N LEU A 291 1.54 -12.77 1.63
CA LEU A 291 1.66 -11.68 0.65
C LEU A 291 3.10 -11.45 0.17
N VAL A 292 4.09 -12.20 0.65
CA VAL A 292 5.43 -12.18 0.05
C VAL A 292 5.38 -12.56 -1.43
N ALA A 293 4.45 -13.43 -1.83
CA ALA A 293 4.24 -13.80 -3.23
C ALA A 293 3.83 -12.59 -4.10
N ASP A 294 2.99 -11.71 -3.54
CA ASP A 294 2.58 -10.46 -4.19
C ASP A 294 3.77 -9.49 -4.30
N ALA A 295 4.52 -9.31 -3.21
CA ALA A 295 5.67 -8.43 -3.17
C ALA A 295 6.75 -8.85 -4.19
N GLU A 296 7.08 -10.13 -4.27
CA GLU A 296 8.07 -10.67 -5.22
C GLU A 296 7.57 -10.57 -6.67
N LEU A 297 6.28 -10.84 -6.92
CA LEU A 297 5.68 -10.69 -8.25
C LEU A 297 5.69 -9.23 -8.70
N MET A 298 5.25 -8.31 -7.83
CA MET A 298 5.23 -6.89 -8.14
C MET A 298 6.65 -6.36 -8.44
N ALA A 299 7.64 -6.72 -7.63
CA ALA A 299 9.03 -6.34 -7.86
C ALA A 299 9.52 -6.82 -9.23
N LYS A 300 9.21 -8.08 -9.60
CA LYS A 300 9.53 -8.63 -10.93
C LYS A 300 8.82 -7.90 -12.07
N ARG A 301 7.55 -7.52 -11.88
CA ARG A 301 6.79 -6.77 -12.89
C ARG A 301 7.33 -5.35 -13.06
N LEU A 302 7.67 -4.68 -11.97
CA LEU A 302 8.30 -3.35 -12.00
C LEU A 302 9.64 -3.40 -12.76
N GLU A 303 10.49 -4.38 -12.47
CA GLU A 303 11.76 -4.59 -13.19
C GLU A 303 11.53 -4.81 -14.69
N ALA A 304 10.57 -5.65 -15.05
CA ALA A 304 10.19 -5.90 -16.45
C ALA A 304 9.66 -4.65 -17.15
N SER A 305 9.06 -3.71 -16.40
CA SER A 305 8.61 -2.40 -16.89
C SER A 305 9.70 -1.31 -16.84
N GLY A 306 10.94 -1.67 -16.44
CA GLY A 306 12.06 -0.75 -16.31
C GLY A 306 11.90 0.23 -15.13
N ILE A 307 11.13 -0.11 -14.10
CA ILE A 307 10.96 0.67 -12.88
C ILE A 307 11.93 0.18 -11.81
N HIS A 308 12.65 1.11 -11.16
CA HIS A 308 13.48 0.77 -10.02
C HIS A 308 12.62 0.30 -8.84
N CYS A 309 12.98 -0.84 -8.26
CA CYS A 309 12.33 -1.38 -7.07
C CYS A 309 13.37 -1.80 -6.02
N ASP A 310 13.29 -1.24 -4.82
CA ASP A 310 14.02 -1.75 -3.65
C ASP A 310 13.13 -2.74 -2.88
N LEU A 311 13.37 -4.04 -3.06
CA LEU A 311 12.63 -5.09 -2.36
C LEU A 311 13.38 -5.52 -1.09
N HIS A 312 12.78 -5.29 0.08
CA HIS A 312 13.28 -5.68 1.39
C HIS A 312 12.47 -6.85 1.96
N LEU A 313 13.10 -8.00 2.12
CA LEU A 313 12.49 -9.19 2.73
C LEU A 313 13.01 -9.37 4.16
N TRP A 314 12.10 -9.57 5.11
CA TRP A 314 12.39 -9.64 6.54
C TRP A 314 12.01 -10.99 7.10
N ASP A 315 13.01 -11.77 7.55
CA ASP A 315 12.78 -13.09 8.11
C ASP A 315 12.13 -13.00 9.50
N GLY A 316 11.24 -13.95 9.79
CA GLY A 316 10.64 -14.13 11.12
C GLY A 316 9.64 -13.06 11.51
N GLN A 317 9.21 -12.18 10.59
CA GLN A 317 8.26 -11.13 10.90
C GLN A 317 6.80 -11.55 10.65
N ILE A 318 5.87 -10.84 11.28
CA ILE A 318 4.45 -10.93 10.98
C ILE A 318 4.10 -10.08 9.75
N HIS A 319 2.92 -10.26 9.20
CA HIS A 319 2.34 -9.33 8.22
C HIS A 319 2.21 -7.93 8.84
N ASP A 320 2.56 -6.89 8.08
CA ASP A 320 2.55 -5.48 8.51
C ASP A 320 3.33 -5.24 9.82
N PHE A 321 4.45 -5.91 10.00
CA PHE A 321 5.27 -5.86 11.22
C PHE A 321 5.69 -4.44 11.65
N PRO A 322 5.80 -3.40 10.78
CA PRO A 322 6.07 -2.04 11.22
C PRO A 322 4.98 -1.43 12.09
N LEU A 323 3.73 -1.93 12.04
CA LEU A 323 2.67 -1.53 12.97
C LEU A 323 3.04 -1.83 14.43
N ALA A 324 3.84 -2.87 14.66
CA ALA A 324 4.34 -3.24 15.98
C ALA A 324 5.71 -2.60 16.32
N ALA A 325 6.09 -1.50 15.68
CA ALA A 325 7.39 -0.85 15.88
C ALA A 325 7.63 -0.37 17.34
N ASP A 326 6.59 -0.25 18.16
CA ASP A 326 6.74 0.05 19.57
C ASP A 326 7.51 -1.05 20.32
N VAL A 327 7.32 -2.29 19.92
CA VAL A 327 7.99 -3.47 20.50
C VAL A 327 9.03 -4.10 19.56
N LEU A 328 8.84 -4.01 18.23
CA LEU A 328 9.69 -4.65 17.23
C LEU A 328 10.85 -3.76 16.77
N PRO A 329 12.10 -4.12 17.05
CA PRO A 329 13.26 -3.41 16.48
C PRO A 329 13.30 -3.46 14.96
N GLU A 330 12.85 -4.55 14.34
CA GLU A 330 12.76 -4.73 12.90
C GLU A 330 11.74 -3.75 12.29
N GLY A 331 10.61 -3.53 12.96
CA GLY A 331 9.61 -2.55 12.55
C GLY A 331 10.20 -1.13 12.52
N ARG A 332 10.97 -0.76 13.55
CA ARG A 332 11.68 0.55 13.58
C ARG A 332 12.69 0.67 12.44
N ARG A 333 13.44 -0.41 12.15
CA ARG A 333 14.41 -0.41 11.04
C ARG A 333 13.71 -0.30 9.69
N ALA A 334 12.59 -1.00 9.47
CA ALA A 334 11.83 -0.91 8.25
C ALA A 334 11.30 0.51 8.03
N ILE A 335 10.73 1.14 9.06
CA ILE A 335 10.27 2.53 8.99
C ILE A 335 11.44 3.48 8.66
N LYS A 336 12.64 3.22 9.20
CA LYS A 336 13.84 4.01 8.83
C LYS A 336 14.16 3.88 7.35
N TYR A 337 14.17 2.66 6.78
CA TYR A 337 14.43 2.47 5.34
C TYR A 337 13.35 3.13 4.47
N LEU A 338 12.06 3.03 4.87
CA LEU A 338 10.98 3.74 4.19
C LEU A 338 11.20 5.26 4.21
N GLY A 339 11.61 5.80 5.37
CA GLY A 339 11.92 7.22 5.50
C GLY A 339 13.13 7.65 4.69
N ASP A 340 14.19 6.82 4.64
CA ASP A 340 15.37 7.10 3.81
C ASP A 340 14.99 7.09 2.32
N PHE A 341 14.18 6.11 1.86
CA PHE A 341 13.66 6.10 0.49
C PHE A 341 12.86 7.37 0.16
N VAL A 342 11.96 7.81 1.04
CA VAL A 342 11.20 9.06 0.84
C VAL A 342 12.13 10.25 0.63
N LYS A 343 13.17 10.39 1.47
CA LYS A 343 14.17 11.46 1.33
C LYS A 343 14.92 11.35 0.02
N ASP A 344 15.31 10.14 -0.37
CA ASP A 344 16.10 9.91 -1.57
C ASP A 344 15.32 10.26 -2.85
N VAL A 345 14.05 9.87 -2.97
CA VAL A 345 13.26 10.13 -4.17
C VAL A 345 12.76 11.57 -4.27
N THR A 346 12.68 12.29 -3.14
CA THR A 346 12.22 13.69 -3.09
C THR A 346 13.37 14.70 -3.07
N ALA A 347 14.64 14.27 -2.97
CA ALA A 347 15.76 15.17 -3.01
C ALA A 347 16.12 15.56 -4.45
N ALA A 348 16.35 16.85 -4.70
CA ALA A 348 16.77 17.33 -6.00
C ALA A 348 18.16 16.76 -6.38
N GLY A 349 18.31 16.30 -7.62
CA GLY A 349 19.61 15.84 -8.14
C GLY A 349 20.03 14.43 -7.73
N THR A 350 19.11 13.61 -7.16
CA THR A 350 19.41 12.21 -6.83
C THR A 350 19.46 11.31 -8.07
N ARG A 351 19.97 10.07 -7.89
CA ARG A 351 19.97 9.06 -8.96
C ARG A 351 18.57 8.81 -9.56
N PHE A 352 17.53 8.90 -8.75
CA PHE A 352 16.14 8.67 -9.18
C PHE A 352 15.61 9.83 -10.02
N SER A 353 15.87 11.08 -9.64
CA SER A 353 15.51 12.25 -10.43
C SER A 353 16.23 12.26 -11.80
N ASN A 354 17.46 11.76 -11.87
CA ASN A 354 18.19 11.63 -13.13
C ASN A 354 17.58 10.54 -14.03
N VAL A 355 17.16 9.40 -13.48
CA VAL A 355 16.46 8.34 -14.22
C VAL A 355 15.12 8.86 -14.76
N ARG A 356 14.39 9.63 -13.97
CA ARG A 356 13.13 10.26 -14.39
C ARG A 356 13.35 11.25 -15.54
N ARG A 357 14.35 12.15 -15.46
CA ARG A 357 14.70 13.09 -16.54
C ARG A 357 15.07 12.39 -17.85
N LEU A 358 15.78 11.27 -17.76
CA LEU A 358 16.14 10.48 -18.93
C LEU A 358 14.93 9.82 -19.59
N ARG A 359 13.91 9.44 -18.81
CA ARG A 359 12.66 8.86 -19.31
C ARG A 359 11.80 9.89 -20.04
N THR A 360 11.61 11.08 -19.45
CA THR A 360 10.86 12.17 -20.09
C THR A 360 11.55 12.64 -21.38
N ALA A 361 12.89 12.69 -21.42
CA ALA A 361 13.65 13.02 -22.63
C ALA A 361 13.61 11.92 -23.70
N ALA A 362 13.32 10.66 -23.34
CA ALA A 362 13.19 9.55 -24.29
C ALA A 362 11.76 9.36 -24.84
N ALA A 363 10.77 9.99 -24.21
CA ALA A 363 9.36 9.94 -24.58
C ALA A 363 8.92 11.15 -25.45
N GLY A 364 9.71 12.21 -25.55
CA GLY A 364 9.56 13.34 -26.46
C GLY A 364 10.50 13.22 -27.66
#